data_0e95736def2cac24d57211a04b5f0c03
#
_entry.id   0e95736def2cac24d57211a04b5f0c03
#
_cell.length_a   1.000
_cell.length_b   1.000
_cell.length_c   1.000
_cell.angle_alpha   90.00
_cell.angle_beta   90.00
_cell.angle_gamma   90.00
#
_symmetry.space_group_name_H-M   'P 1'
#
loop_
_entity.id
_entity.type
_entity.pdbx_description
1 polymer ?
#
loop_
_entity_poly.entity_id
_entity_poly.type
_entity_poly.pdbx_seq_one_letter_code
_entity_poly.pdbx_strand_id
1 'polypeptide(L)'
;PSGGDGGRGGSIYVRASRDINTLLDYRFKRIFRAKHGKNGQSKDCYGRSGDDLYLEVPMGTIIYDEADNSIIFDLSQDGQTEQLCKGGKGGLSNIHFKSSINRAPRQFTNGELGEIRMIRMELSVLADVGLLGFPNAGKSTFITSVSAAKPKVADYPFTTLHPHLGVVRSGFRGSFVIADIPGLIAGASEGAGLGHQFLKHLQRTKLLVHVIDIGTEYPDTDSIVQGANDICLELQKYDEALFKKPRWIALNKIDLIPKEEQGAFVAEISVALKKGLADSSQIFPISSLSAEGTPALINSIMEYMSKLEEDKNESH
;
A
#
# COMPACT_ATOMS: atom_id res chain seq x y z
N PRO A 1 48.01 27.43 -13.22
CA PRO A 1 47.25 26.22 -13.01
C PRO A 1 45.76 26.58 -13.13
N SER A 2 45.01 25.77 -13.89
CA SER A 2 43.57 25.89 -14.05
C SER A 2 42.94 24.61 -13.52
N GLY A 3 42.24 24.70 -12.41
CA GLY A 3 41.46 23.60 -11.86
C GLY A 3 40.00 23.68 -12.30
N GLY A 4 39.32 22.55 -12.45
CA GLY A 4 37.86 22.50 -12.62
C GLY A 4 37.13 22.49 -11.30
N ASP A 5 35.85 22.84 -11.31
CA ASP A 5 35.03 22.84 -10.13
C ASP A 5 34.72 21.41 -9.63
N GLY A 6 34.45 21.27 -8.35
CA GLY A 6 33.98 20.04 -7.78
C GLY A 6 32.56 19.68 -8.26
N GLY A 7 32.28 18.39 -8.42
CA GLY A 7 30.93 17.92 -8.71
C GLY A 7 30.00 18.11 -7.51
N ARG A 8 28.70 18.35 -7.76
CA ARG A 8 27.67 18.36 -6.70
C ARG A 8 27.53 16.97 -6.07
N GLY A 9 27.15 16.92 -4.82
CA GLY A 9 26.66 15.70 -4.19
C GLY A 9 25.30 15.26 -4.80
N GLY A 10 25.00 13.96 -4.74
CA GLY A 10 23.70 13.43 -5.10
C GLY A 10 22.62 13.89 -4.12
N SER A 11 21.41 14.05 -4.60
CA SER A 11 20.20 14.30 -3.79
C SER A 11 19.52 12.98 -3.41
N ILE A 12 18.65 13.03 -2.43
CA ILE A 12 17.82 11.89 -2.03
C ILE A 12 16.37 12.21 -2.39
N TYR A 13 15.76 11.31 -3.13
CA TYR A 13 14.36 11.36 -3.52
C TYR A 13 13.60 10.20 -2.89
N VAL A 14 12.32 10.39 -2.64
CA VAL A 14 11.39 9.32 -2.31
C VAL A 14 10.45 9.14 -3.49
N ARG A 15 10.14 7.88 -3.82
CA ARG A 15 9.24 7.53 -4.91
C ARG A 15 8.21 6.53 -4.42
N ALA A 16 6.92 6.84 -4.61
CA ALA A 16 5.83 5.91 -4.37
C ALA A 16 5.78 4.85 -5.46
N SER A 17 5.55 3.59 -5.07
CA SER A 17 5.39 2.47 -6.00
C SER A 17 4.25 1.56 -5.52
N ARG A 18 3.36 1.19 -6.46
CA ARG A 18 2.33 0.17 -6.23
C ARG A 18 2.90 -1.24 -6.07
N ASP A 19 4.13 -1.46 -6.54
CA ASP A 19 4.78 -2.77 -6.45
C ASP A 19 5.31 -3.09 -5.06
N ILE A 20 5.37 -2.08 -4.19
CA ILE A 20 5.84 -2.19 -2.81
C ILE A 20 4.64 -2.02 -1.88
N ASN A 21 4.49 -2.93 -0.92
CA ASN A 21 3.37 -2.93 0.03
C ASN A 21 3.80 -2.81 1.49
N THR A 22 5.08 -2.61 1.78
CA THR A 22 5.60 -2.60 3.14
C THR A 22 6.82 -1.70 3.29
N LEU A 23 6.98 -1.10 4.46
CA LEU A 23 8.15 -0.33 4.87
C LEU A 23 9.18 -1.17 5.65
N LEU A 24 9.05 -2.51 5.66
CA LEU A 24 9.91 -3.38 6.48
C LEU A 24 11.40 -3.23 6.19
N ASP A 25 11.79 -2.99 4.95
CA ASP A 25 13.20 -2.84 4.58
C ASP A 25 13.84 -1.62 5.28
N TYR A 26 13.05 -0.57 5.54
CA TYR A 26 13.49 0.64 6.25
C TYR A 26 13.66 0.43 7.75
N ARG A 27 13.07 -0.63 8.32
CA ARG A 27 13.26 -1.01 9.72
C ARG A 27 14.67 -1.55 9.98
N PHE A 28 15.26 -2.22 9.00
CA PHE A 28 16.59 -2.81 9.09
C PHE A 28 17.68 -1.84 8.63
N LYS A 29 17.45 -1.12 7.53
CA LYS A 29 18.37 -0.11 7.02
C LYS A 29 17.80 1.27 7.32
N ARG A 30 18.42 1.98 8.27
CA ARG A 30 17.94 3.29 8.77
C ARG A 30 18.74 4.48 8.25
N ILE A 31 19.91 4.26 7.66
CA ILE A 31 20.79 5.32 7.19
C ILE A 31 20.95 5.19 5.69
N PHE A 32 20.61 6.25 4.98
CA PHE A 32 20.71 6.35 3.54
C PHE A 32 21.60 7.54 3.20
N ARG A 33 22.52 7.34 2.25
CA ARG A 33 23.45 8.37 1.80
C ARG A 33 23.54 8.35 0.29
N ALA A 34 23.31 9.49 -0.36
CA ALA A 34 23.60 9.67 -1.76
C ALA A 34 25.12 9.77 -1.97
N LYS A 35 25.58 9.57 -3.20
CA LYS A 35 27.00 9.60 -3.51
C LYS A 35 27.56 11.02 -3.48
N HIS A 36 28.79 11.15 -3.01
CA HIS A 36 29.53 12.40 -3.08
C HIS A 36 29.90 12.74 -4.52
N GLY A 37 29.96 14.03 -4.84
CA GLY A 37 30.59 14.51 -6.04
C GLY A 37 32.09 14.26 -6.00
N LYS A 38 32.70 14.12 -7.17
CA LYS A 38 34.16 13.99 -7.30
C LYS A 38 34.83 15.37 -7.34
N ASN A 39 36.05 15.42 -6.89
CA ASN A 39 36.89 16.63 -6.99
C ASN A 39 37.11 17.01 -8.45
N GLY A 40 37.17 18.31 -8.73
CA GLY A 40 37.61 18.81 -10.01
C GLY A 40 39.07 18.44 -10.29
N GLN A 41 39.40 18.34 -11.55
CA GLN A 41 40.74 17.97 -12.01
C GLN A 41 41.46 19.16 -12.68
N SER A 42 42.73 18.99 -12.99
CA SER A 42 43.51 19.98 -13.73
C SER A 42 42.93 20.17 -15.15
N LYS A 43 43.35 21.26 -15.81
CA LYS A 43 42.90 21.64 -17.16
C LYS A 43 41.43 21.95 -17.28
N ASP A 44 40.84 22.57 -16.22
CA ASP A 44 39.45 22.99 -16.18
C ASP A 44 38.42 21.81 -16.29
N CYS A 45 38.84 20.62 -15.87
CA CYS A 45 37.97 19.46 -15.91
C CYS A 45 37.11 19.42 -14.61
N TYR A 46 35.77 19.54 -14.79
CA TYR A 46 34.80 19.47 -13.70
C TYR A 46 34.76 18.08 -13.06
N GLY A 47 34.60 18.04 -11.76
CA GLY A 47 34.31 16.81 -11.03
C GLY A 47 32.97 16.23 -11.41
N ARG A 48 32.86 14.91 -11.56
CA ARG A 48 31.58 14.24 -11.80
C ARG A 48 30.65 14.42 -10.60
N SER A 49 29.39 14.80 -10.84
CA SER A 49 28.34 14.84 -9.80
C SER A 49 28.11 13.46 -9.20
N GLY A 50 27.75 13.41 -7.93
CA GLY A 50 27.28 12.21 -7.28
C GLY A 50 25.93 11.77 -7.84
N ASP A 51 25.71 10.47 -7.93
CA ASP A 51 24.43 9.91 -8.35
C ASP A 51 23.38 10.18 -7.28
N ASP A 52 22.17 10.54 -7.72
CA ASP A 52 21.02 10.72 -6.85
C ASP A 52 20.54 9.34 -6.33
N LEU A 53 19.96 9.31 -5.14
CA LEU A 53 19.43 8.12 -4.49
C LEU A 53 17.90 8.19 -4.44
N TYR A 54 17.25 7.15 -4.92
CA TYR A 54 15.80 7.00 -4.85
C TYR A 54 15.43 5.98 -3.77
N LEU A 55 14.59 6.40 -2.83
CA LEU A 55 13.99 5.56 -1.81
C LEU A 55 12.60 5.18 -2.29
N GLU A 56 12.41 3.91 -2.62
CA GLU A 56 11.12 3.41 -3.08
C GLU A 56 10.26 3.01 -1.89
N VAL A 57 9.09 3.60 -1.77
CA VAL A 57 8.14 3.39 -0.67
C VAL A 57 6.78 2.98 -1.21
N PRO A 58 5.96 2.28 -0.41
CA PRO A 58 4.58 1.99 -0.79
C PRO A 58 3.78 3.27 -1.07
N MET A 59 2.84 3.19 -2.00
CA MET A 59 1.84 4.22 -2.18
C MET A 59 1.03 4.42 -0.89
N GLY A 60 0.73 5.68 -0.53
CA GLY A 60 0.09 6.03 0.74
C GLY A 60 1.05 6.13 1.93
N THR A 61 2.36 6.23 1.66
CA THR A 61 3.36 6.54 2.70
C THR A 61 3.33 8.03 3.01
N ILE A 62 3.18 8.37 4.28
CA ILE A 62 3.34 9.73 4.80
C ILE A 62 4.73 9.84 5.43
N ILE A 63 5.44 10.90 5.08
CA ILE A 63 6.77 11.21 5.61
C ILE A 63 6.64 12.41 6.54
N TYR A 64 7.09 12.24 7.77
CA TYR A 64 7.11 13.27 8.81
C TYR A 64 8.55 13.70 9.09
N ASP A 65 8.74 14.96 9.41
CA ASP A 65 9.96 15.42 10.05
C ASP A 65 9.96 14.93 11.51
N GLU A 66 11.05 14.28 11.94
CA GLU A 66 11.14 13.72 13.29
C GLU A 66 11.28 14.83 14.35
N ALA A 67 11.73 16.05 13.96
CA ALA A 67 11.98 17.14 14.90
C ALA A 67 10.68 17.78 15.39
N ASP A 68 9.69 17.98 14.53
CA ASP A 68 8.44 18.70 14.83
C ASP A 68 7.16 17.93 14.51
N ASN A 69 7.29 16.68 14.03
CA ASN A 69 6.17 15.83 13.56
C ASN A 69 5.34 16.47 12.43
N SER A 70 5.86 17.46 11.73
CA SER A 70 5.18 18.02 10.56
C SER A 70 5.20 17.02 9.39
N ILE A 71 4.15 17.05 8.57
CA ILE A 71 4.11 16.26 7.34
C ILE A 71 4.98 16.96 6.31
N ILE A 72 6.03 16.24 5.83
CA ILE A 72 6.87 16.70 4.73
C ILE A 72 6.20 16.34 3.41
N PHE A 73 5.78 15.05 3.24
CA PHE A 73 5.14 14.55 2.02
C PHE A 73 4.06 13.52 2.35
N ASP A 74 2.98 13.55 1.55
CA ASP A 74 1.98 12.48 1.46
C ASP A 74 2.05 11.88 0.03
N LEU A 75 2.55 10.67 -0.06
CA LEU A 75 2.82 9.96 -1.32
C LEU A 75 1.62 9.09 -1.70
N SER A 76 0.56 9.71 -2.19
CA SER A 76 -0.72 9.06 -2.47
C SER A 76 -0.86 8.51 -3.89
N GLN A 77 0.03 8.90 -4.83
CA GLN A 77 -0.05 8.50 -6.24
C GLN A 77 1.12 7.60 -6.64
N ASP A 78 0.85 6.64 -7.52
CA ASP A 78 1.90 5.78 -8.07
C ASP A 78 2.90 6.58 -8.91
N GLY A 79 4.19 6.33 -8.71
CA GLY A 79 5.27 7.05 -9.39
C GLY A 79 5.53 8.47 -8.86
N GLN A 80 4.70 8.98 -7.93
CA GLN A 80 4.95 10.28 -7.30
C GLN A 80 6.36 10.30 -6.70
N THR A 81 7.14 11.32 -7.08
CA THR A 81 8.56 11.44 -6.69
C THR A 81 8.81 12.82 -6.11
N GLU A 82 9.33 12.86 -4.89
CA GLU A 82 9.58 14.09 -4.14
C GLU A 82 11.05 14.16 -3.68
N GLN A 83 11.63 15.35 -3.67
CA GLN A 83 13.00 15.56 -3.20
C GLN A 83 13.04 15.69 -1.67
N LEU A 84 13.58 14.68 -1.01
CA LEU A 84 13.66 14.64 0.46
C LEU A 84 14.85 15.46 1.00
N CYS A 85 16.03 15.30 0.39
CA CYS A 85 17.24 16.01 0.78
C CYS A 85 18.01 16.48 -0.44
N LYS A 86 18.48 17.71 -0.43
CA LYS A 86 19.29 18.29 -1.50
C LYS A 86 20.76 17.96 -1.30
N GLY A 87 21.43 17.54 -2.36
CA GLY A 87 22.88 17.36 -2.37
C GLY A 87 23.64 18.67 -2.22
N GLY A 88 24.80 18.62 -1.59
CA GLY A 88 25.67 19.77 -1.42
C GLY A 88 26.24 20.26 -2.75
N LYS A 89 26.56 21.53 -2.83
CA LYS A 89 27.21 22.12 -4.00
C LYS A 89 28.68 21.75 -4.05
N GLY A 90 29.21 21.58 -5.26
CA GLY A 90 30.65 21.46 -5.47
C GLY A 90 31.40 22.75 -5.15
N GLY A 91 32.64 22.63 -4.72
CA GLY A 91 33.49 23.79 -4.51
C GLY A 91 33.92 24.43 -5.83
N LEU A 92 34.09 25.74 -5.82
CA LEU A 92 34.56 26.50 -6.96
C LEU A 92 36.08 26.42 -7.07
N SER A 93 36.59 26.23 -8.28
CA SER A 93 37.98 26.17 -8.58
C SER A 93 38.62 27.57 -8.59
N ASN A 94 39.96 27.59 -8.67
CA ASN A 94 40.74 28.83 -8.70
C ASN A 94 40.42 29.73 -9.91
N ILE A 95 39.86 29.20 -10.97
CA ILE A 95 39.55 29.99 -12.18
C ILE A 95 38.51 31.08 -11.87
N HIS A 96 37.55 30.83 -10.98
CA HIS A 96 36.53 31.79 -10.58
C HIS A 96 37.08 33.02 -9.84
N PHE A 97 38.31 32.91 -9.29
CA PHE A 97 38.98 34.00 -8.56
C PHE A 97 39.99 34.76 -9.42
N LYS A 98 40.03 34.47 -10.73
CA LYS A 98 40.91 35.16 -11.68
C LYS A 98 40.45 36.59 -11.91
N SER A 99 41.37 37.53 -11.79
CA SER A 99 41.11 38.95 -12.02
C SER A 99 42.25 39.58 -12.82
N SER A 100 42.11 40.87 -13.22
CA SER A 100 43.14 41.64 -13.89
C SER A 100 44.44 41.77 -13.07
N ILE A 101 44.30 41.81 -11.75
CA ILE A 101 45.42 41.93 -10.79
C ILE A 101 45.99 40.57 -10.43
N ASN A 102 45.11 39.55 -10.24
CA ASN A 102 45.52 38.18 -9.89
C ASN A 102 45.24 37.22 -11.04
N ARG A 103 46.17 37.05 -11.96
CA ARG A 103 46.01 36.21 -13.15
C ARG A 103 46.17 34.71 -12.88
N ALA A 104 46.76 34.31 -11.75
CA ALA A 104 46.99 32.92 -11.37
C ALA A 104 46.59 32.66 -9.90
N PRO A 105 45.31 32.81 -9.54
CA PRO A 105 44.87 32.66 -8.16
C PRO A 105 45.07 31.22 -7.67
N ARG A 106 45.40 31.10 -6.38
CA ARG A 106 45.47 29.81 -5.67
C ARG A 106 44.27 29.60 -4.77
N GLN A 107 43.33 30.56 -4.76
CA GLN A 107 42.11 30.50 -3.98
C GLN A 107 41.14 29.51 -4.62
N PHE A 108 40.41 28.79 -3.78
CA PHE A 108 39.31 27.91 -4.16
C PHE A 108 38.29 27.88 -2.98
N THR A 109 37.07 27.43 -3.23
CA THR A 109 36.12 27.16 -2.16
C THR A 109 35.96 25.66 -1.96
N ASN A 110 35.78 25.27 -0.72
CA ASN A 110 35.34 23.90 -0.43
C ASN A 110 33.88 23.71 -0.85
N GLY A 111 33.52 22.47 -1.17
CA GLY A 111 32.13 22.12 -1.40
C GLY A 111 31.28 22.28 -0.12
N GLU A 112 30.01 22.51 -0.32
CA GLU A 112 29.01 22.57 0.78
C GLU A 112 28.51 21.15 1.13
N LEU A 113 28.21 20.94 2.39
CA LEU A 113 27.54 19.71 2.83
C LEU A 113 26.11 19.68 2.29
N GLY A 114 25.62 18.50 1.94
CA GLY A 114 24.23 18.28 1.61
C GLY A 114 23.33 18.33 2.85
N GLU A 115 22.04 18.38 2.61
CA GLU A 115 21.03 18.34 3.67
C GLU A 115 21.02 16.99 4.39
N ILE A 116 20.77 17.03 5.69
CA ILE A 116 20.58 15.87 6.54
C ILE A 116 19.22 16.03 7.22
N ARG A 117 18.38 15.01 7.11
CA ARG A 117 17.07 14.99 7.77
C ARG A 117 16.87 13.69 8.53
N MET A 118 16.29 13.79 9.69
CA MET A 118 15.72 12.66 10.41
C MET A 118 14.23 12.61 10.11
N ILE A 119 13.76 11.49 9.58
CA ILE A 119 12.38 11.34 9.14
C ILE A 119 11.74 10.11 9.78
N ARG A 120 10.43 10.20 9.97
CA ARG A 120 9.57 9.07 10.31
C ARG A 120 8.67 8.77 9.12
N MET A 121 8.67 7.52 8.68
CA MET A 121 7.80 7.04 7.62
C MET A 121 6.63 6.27 8.24
N GLU A 122 5.43 6.60 7.81
CA GLU A 122 4.20 5.93 8.23
C GLU A 122 3.41 5.50 7.00
N LEU A 123 3.07 4.21 6.91
CA LEU A 123 2.23 3.71 5.84
C LEU A 123 0.77 3.94 6.23
N SER A 124 0.11 4.85 5.53
CA SER A 124 -1.25 5.30 5.82
C SER A 124 -2.33 4.47 5.14
N VAL A 125 -2.01 3.72 4.09
CA VAL A 125 -2.94 2.84 3.38
C VAL A 125 -2.47 1.41 3.53
N LEU A 126 -3.24 0.61 4.26
CA LEU A 126 -2.95 -0.81 4.43
C LEU A 126 -3.38 -1.62 3.21
N ALA A 127 -4.55 -1.30 2.64
CA ALA A 127 -5.13 -2.03 1.52
C ALA A 127 -6.18 -1.19 0.79
N ASP A 128 -6.35 -1.47 -0.49
CA ASP A 128 -7.46 -0.96 -1.30
C ASP A 128 -8.74 -1.75 -1.04
N VAL A 129 -8.59 -3.07 -0.79
CA VAL A 129 -9.68 -4.03 -0.53
C VAL A 129 -9.49 -4.69 0.81
N GLY A 130 -10.50 -4.61 1.68
CA GLY A 130 -10.54 -5.33 2.95
C GLY A 130 -11.36 -6.60 2.86
N LEU A 131 -10.85 -7.74 3.38
CA LEU A 131 -11.61 -8.99 3.48
C LEU A 131 -12.28 -9.09 4.84
N LEU A 132 -13.57 -9.37 4.82
CA LEU A 132 -14.41 -9.70 5.97
C LEU A 132 -14.79 -11.18 5.90
N GLY A 133 -15.14 -11.77 7.03
CA GLY A 133 -15.67 -13.12 7.07
C GLY A 133 -15.24 -13.88 8.33
N PHE A 134 -15.97 -14.95 8.65
CA PHE A 134 -15.69 -15.81 9.79
C PHE A 134 -14.26 -16.42 9.73
N PRO A 135 -13.71 -16.85 10.88
CA PRO A 135 -12.52 -17.71 10.89
C PRO A 135 -12.76 -18.91 9.95
N ASN A 136 -11.74 -19.32 9.24
CA ASN A 136 -11.76 -20.45 8.29
C ASN A 136 -12.69 -20.27 7.07
N ALA A 137 -13.28 -19.11 6.83
CA ALA A 137 -14.05 -18.81 5.61
C ALA A 137 -13.15 -18.83 4.34
N GLY A 138 -11.83 -18.90 4.50
CA GLY A 138 -10.88 -19.00 3.39
C GLY A 138 -10.24 -17.67 2.98
N LYS A 139 -10.32 -16.62 3.80
CA LYS A 139 -9.73 -15.30 3.52
C LYS A 139 -8.23 -15.36 3.19
N SER A 140 -7.45 -15.99 4.06
CA SER A 140 -5.99 -16.11 3.85
C SER A 140 -5.64 -17.00 2.65
N THR A 141 -6.44 -18.02 2.37
CA THR A 141 -6.32 -18.87 1.18
C THR A 141 -6.59 -18.05 -0.07
N PHE A 142 -7.64 -17.21 -0.05
CA PHE A 142 -7.98 -16.32 -1.14
C PHE A 142 -6.83 -15.34 -1.43
N ILE A 143 -6.29 -14.66 -0.40
CA ILE A 143 -5.14 -13.77 -0.57
C ILE A 143 -3.98 -14.51 -1.23
N THR A 144 -3.70 -15.74 -0.78
CA THR A 144 -2.59 -16.54 -1.31
C THR A 144 -2.82 -16.94 -2.78
N SER A 145 -4.06 -17.28 -3.14
CA SER A 145 -4.38 -17.73 -4.51
C SER A 145 -4.34 -16.60 -5.55
N VAL A 146 -4.64 -15.35 -5.13
CA VAL A 146 -4.74 -14.20 -6.05
C VAL A 146 -3.51 -13.29 -6.03
N SER A 147 -2.62 -13.48 -5.06
CA SER A 147 -1.44 -12.61 -4.89
C SER A 147 -0.35 -12.94 -5.91
N ALA A 148 0.18 -11.92 -6.58
CA ALA A 148 1.28 -12.03 -7.54
C ALA A 148 2.62 -12.41 -6.88
N ALA A 149 2.76 -12.19 -5.59
CA ALA A 149 3.91 -12.56 -4.76
C ALA A 149 3.42 -13.29 -3.51
N LYS A 150 4.32 -14.01 -2.82
CA LYS A 150 3.94 -14.64 -1.54
C LYS A 150 3.37 -13.59 -0.60
N PRO A 151 2.15 -13.80 -0.06
CA PRO A 151 1.56 -12.87 0.90
C PRO A 151 2.53 -12.64 2.06
N LYS A 152 2.68 -11.39 2.44
CA LYS A 152 3.51 -11.04 3.61
C LYS A 152 2.60 -10.88 4.81
N VAL A 153 2.96 -11.51 5.89
CA VAL A 153 2.40 -11.21 7.22
C VAL A 153 3.04 -9.90 7.65
N ALA A 154 2.24 -8.87 7.81
CA ALA A 154 2.75 -7.57 8.20
C ALA A 154 2.77 -7.47 9.72
N ASP A 155 3.95 -7.22 10.26
CA ASP A 155 4.19 -7.06 11.70
C ASP A 155 4.01 -5.58 12.06
N TYR A 156 2.76 -5.17 12.29
CA TYR A 156 2.45 -3.81 12.70
C TYR A 156 2.58 -3.69 14.22
N PRO A 157 3.41 -2.77 14.73
CA PRO A 157 3.69 -2.67 16.17
C PRO A 157 2.47 -2.29 17.03
N PHE A 158 1.35 -1.95 16.38
CA PHE A 158 0.09 -1.58 17.03
C PHE A 158 -1.03 -2.61 16.86
N THR A 159 -0.74 -3.80 16.28
CA THR A 159 -1.70 -4.90 16.15
C THR A 159 -1.20 -6.10 16.93
N THR A 160 -2.08 -6.69 17.73
CA THR A 160 -1.85 -8.01 18.36
C THR A 160 -2.10 -9.16 17.38
N LEU A 161 -2.78 -8.86 16.26
CA LEU A 161 -3.09 -9.78 15.18
C LEU A 161 -2.35 -9.32 13.92
N HIS A 162 -1.69 -10.25 13.25
CA HIS A 162 -0.89 -9.98 12.07
C HIS A 162 -1.75 -10.08 10.80
N PRO A 163 -2.13 -8.98 10.14
CA PRO A 163 -2.91 -9.04 8.92
C PRO A 163 -2.11 -9.65 7.77
N HIS A 164 -2.76 -10.50 7.00
CA HIS A 164 -2.22 -10.99 5.74
C HIS A 164 -2.46 -9.96 4.65
N LEU A 165 -1.39 -9.55 3.97
CA LEU A 165 -1.44 -8.62 2.85
C LEU A 165 -1.03 -9.32 1.55
N GLY A 166 -1.76 -9.05 0.47
CA GLY A 166 -1.45 -9.53 -0.87
C GLY A 166 -1.52 -8.41 -1.89
N VAL A 167 -0.62 -8.43 -2.88
CA VAL A 167 -0.69 -7.57 -4.05
C VAL A 167 -1.28 -8.37 -5.19
N VAL A 168 -2.42 -7.94 -5.69
CA VAL A 168 -3.12 -8.55 -6.82
C VAL A 168 -2.78 -7.76 -8.07
N ARG A 169 -2.31 -8.46 -9.13
CA ARG A 169 -2.03 -7.88 -10.44
C ARG A 169 -2.94 -8.49 -11.49
N SER A 170 -3.53 -7.67 -12.33
CA SER A 170 -4.33 -8.14 -13.47
C SER A 170 -3.79 -7.57 -14.78
N GLY A 171 -2.79 -8.24 -15.36
CA GLY A 171 -2.20 -7.88 -16.64
C GLY A 171 -1.79 -6.40 -16.73
N PHE A 172 -2.25 -5.72 -17.79
CA PHE A 172 -1.97 -4.29 -18.06
C PHE A 172 -2.91 -3.32 -17.31
N ARG A 173 -3.90 -3.81 -16.55
CA ARG A 173 -4.92 -2.99 -15.90
C ARG A 173 -4.51 -2.42 -14.54
N GLY A 174 -3.33 -2.74 -14.04
CA GLY A 174 -2.81 -2.23 -12.78
C GLY A 174 -2.75 -3.28 -11.66
N SER A 175 -2.62 -2.80 -10.44
CA SER A 175 -2.56 -3.64 -9.24
C SER A 175 -3.32 -2.99 -8.08
N PHE A 176 -3.81 -3.79 -7.15
CA PHE A 176 -4.38 -3.34 -5.89
C PHE A 176 -3.89 -4.18 -4.72
N VAL A 177 -3.93 -3.62 -3.53
CA VAL A 177 -3.56 -4.31 -2.30
C VAL A 177 -4.82 -4.83 -1.61
N ILE A 178 -4.79 -6.10 -1.22
CA ILE A 178 -5.85 -6.76 -0.46
C ILE A 178 -5.35 -7.11 0.94
N ALA A 179 -6.16 -6.87 1.96
CA ALA A 179 -5.83 -7.20 3.35
C ALA A 179 -6.92 -8.05 4.00
N ASP A 180 -6.51 -9.05 4.77
CA ASP A 180 -7.40 -9.70 5.75
C ASP A 180 -7.65 -8.76 6.93
N ILE A 181 -8.90 -8.64 7.35
CA ILE A 181 -9.29 -7.91 8.56
C ILE A 181 -9.46 -8.95 9.68
N PRO A 182 -8.37 -9.27 10.42
CA PRO A 182 -8.45 -10.26 11.49
C PRO A 182 -9.21 -9.68 12.68
N GLY A 183 -9.92 -10.53 13.40
CA GLY A 183 -10.43 -10.19 14.74
C GLY A 183 -11.74 -9.43 14.82
N LEU A 184 -12.51 -9.30 13.73
CA LEU A 184 -13.88 -8.78 13.81
C LEU A 184 -14.83 -9.69 14.60
N ILE A 185 -14.51 -11.00 14.76
CA ILE A 185 -15.45 -12.00 15.28
C ILE A 185 -15.09 -12.54 16.68
N ALA A 186 -14.02 -12.11 17.29
CA ALA A 186 -13.60 -12.63 18.60
C ALA A 186 -13.34 -11.51 19.60
N GLY A 187 -14.40 -10.82 20.06
CA GLY A 187 -14.30 -9.87 21.18
C GLY A 187 -13.62 -8.54 20.83
N ALA A 188 -13.64 -8.11 19.58
CA ALA A 188 -13.10 -6.81 19.16
C ALA A 188 -13.82 -5.63 19.83
N SER A 189 -15.09 -5.80 20.19
CA SER A 189 -15.89 -4.83 20.96
C SER A 189 -15.46 -4.71 22.43
N GLU A 190 -14.69 -5.67 22.96
CA GLU A 190 -14.21 -5.69 24.36
C GLU A 190 -12.80 -5.14 24.53
N GLY A 191 -12.21 -4.52 23.51
CA GLY A 191 -10.96 -3.76 23.63
C GLY A 191 -9.66 -4.57 23.53
N ALA A 192 -9.72 -5.85 23.26
CA ALA A 192 -8.54 -6.71 23.18
C ALA A 192 -8.19 -7.07 21.74
N GLY A 193 -7.41 -6.23 21.02
CA GLY A 193 -6.72 -6.79 19.89
C GLY A 193 -6.45 -5.91 18.66
N LEU A 194 -7.35 -5.07 18.22
CA LEU A 194 -7.11 -4.20 17.06
C LEU A 194 -6.92 -2.75 17.54
N GLY A 195 -5.69 -2.28 17.49
CA GLY A 195 -5.37 -0.92 17.92
C GLY A 195 -6.13 0.14 17.11
N HIS A 196 -6.46 1.27 17.75
CA HIS A 196 -7.15 2.41 17.13
C HIS A 196 -6.48 2.89 15.83
N GLN A 197 -5.18 2.66 15.68
CA GLN A 197 -4.42 2.99 14.49
C GLN A 197 -4.74 2.05 13.32
N PHE A 198 -4.93 0.75 13.56
CA PHE A 198 -5.31 -0.21 12.52
C PHE A 198 -6.68 0.12 11.90
N LEU A 199 -7.62 0.57 12.73
CA LEU A 199 -8.93 1.06 12.29
C LEU A 199 -8.85 2.22 11.31
N LYS A 200 -8.01 3.22 11.62
CA LYS A 200 -7.80 4.36 10.73
C LYS A 200 -7.26 3.92 9.37
N HIS A 201 -6.45 2.87 9.33
CA HIS A 201 -5.93 2.33 8.08
C HIS A 201 -7.02 1.58 7.29
N LEU A 202 -7.88 0.82 7.97
CA LEU A 202 -9.02 0.16 7.33
C LEU A 202 -10.07 1.14 6.80
N GLN A 203 -10.27 2.28 7.46
CA GLN A 203 -11.15 3.35 6.98
C GLN A 203 -10.75 3.88 5.59
N ARG A 204 -9.51 3.64 5.15
CA ARG A 204 -9.03 4.06 3.83
C ARG A 204 -9.21 3.00 2.74
N THR A 205 -9.66 1.79 3.07
CA THR A 205 -10.04 0.81 2.04
C THR A 205 -11.16 1.37 1.17
N LYS A 206 -11.12 1.07 -0.11
CA LYS A 206 -12.10 1.56 -1.10
C LYS A 206 -13.30 0.62 -1.22
N LEU A 207 -13.08 -0.68 -0.95
CA LEU A 207 -14.06 -1.75 -1.09
C LEU A 207 -13.86 -2.79 0.01
N LEU A 208 -14.95 -3.37 0.48
CA LEU A 208 -14.96 -4.54 1.36
C LEU A 208 -15.45 -5.77 0.58
N VAL A 209 -14.80 -6.90 0.77
CA VAL A 209 -15.23 -8.20 0.22
C VAL A 209 -15.54 -9.13 1.39
N HIS A 210 -16.80 -9.47 1.53
CA HIS A 210 -17.28 -10.39 2.55
C HIS A 210 -17.18 -11.82 2.02
N VAL A 211 -16.25 -12.59 2.57
CA VAL A 211 -16.03 -13.99 2.23
C VAL A 211 -16.89 -14.87 3.11
N ILE A 212 -17.83 -15.59 2.50
CA ILE A 212 -18.77 -16.47 3.16
C ILE A 212 -18.48 -17.91 2.74
N ASP A 213 -18.32 -18.78 3.73
CA ASP A 213 -18.18 -20.22 3.51
C ASP A 213 -19.54 -20.84 3.26
N ILE A 214 -19.76 -21.41 2.08
CA ILE A 214 -21.01 -22.10 1.71
C ILE A 214 -20.83 -23.61 1.49
N GLY A 215 -19.61 -24.11 1.57
CA GLY A 215 -19.29 -25.50 1.27
C GLY A 215 -19.03 -26.37 2.49
N THR A 216 -18.61 -25.80 3.63
CA THR A 216 -18.34 -26.58 4.83
C THR A 216 -19.63 -26.86 5.56
N GLU A 217 -19.91 -28.17 5.85
CA GLU A 217 -21.09 -28.64 6.60
C GLU A 217 -22.45 -28.37 5.91
N TYR A 218 -22.48 -27.93 4.64
CA TYR A 218 -23.70 -27.59 3.91
C TYR A 218 -24.68 -26.78 4.79
N PRO A 219 -24.31 -25.55 5.23
CA PRO A 219 -25.18 -24.77 6.06
C PRO A 219 -26.46 -24.42 5.30
N ASP A 220 -27.58 -24.42 6.00
CA ASP A 220 -28.84 -23.96 5.43
C ASP A 220 -28.79 -22.47 5.07
N THR A 221 -29.59 -22.05 4.12
CA THR A 221 -29.62 -20.68 3.60
C THR A 221 -29.83 -19.64 4.71
N ASP A 222 -30.66 -19.95 5.71
CA ASP A 222 -30.97 -19.05 6.84
C ASP A 222 -29.73 -18.83 7.73
N SER A 223 -28.98 -19.89 8.04
CA SER A 223 -27.74 -19.81 8.81
C SER A 223 -26.68 -18.97 8.09
N ILE A 224 -26.57 -19.09 6.75
CA ILE A 224 -25.65 -18.28 5.95
C ILE A 224 -26.03 -16.80 6.04
N VAL A 225 -27.32 -16.48 5.87
CA VAL A 225 -27.83 -15.09 5.94
C VAL A 225 -27.65 -14.51 7.34
N GLN A 226 -27.95 -15.30 8.37
CA GLN A 226 -27.74 -14.87 9.75
C GLN A 226 -26.26 -14.58 10.03
N GLY A 227 -25.36 -15.47 9.68
CA GLY A 227 -23.92 -15.26 9.85
C GLY A 227 -23.41 -14.04 9.10
N ALA A 228 -23.92 -13.79 7.88
CA ALA A 228 -23.58 -12.60 7.13
C ALA A 228 -24.04 -11.30 7.83
N ASN A 229 -25.25 -11.32 8.40
CA ASN A 229 -25.79 -10.21 9.17
C ASN A 229 -25.02 -9.98 10.47
N ASP A 230 -24.61 -11.04 11.17
CA ASP A 230 -23.86 -10.93 12.42
C ASP A 230 -22.53 -10.18 12.18
N ILE A 231 -21.81 -10.51 11.11
CA ILE A 231 -20.58 -9.78 10.71
C ILE A 231 -20.89 -8.33 10.38
N CYS A 232 -22.00 -8.05 9.70
CA CYS A 232 -22.40 -6.69 9.38
C CYS A 232 -22.70 -5.87 10.63
N LEU A 233 -23.42 -6.46 11.60
CA LEU A 233 -23.73 -5.83 12.88
C LEU A 233 -22.46 -5.58 13.72
N GLU A 234 -21.54 -6.54 13.71
CA GLU A 234 -20.27 -6.37 14.40
C GLU A 234 -19.43 -5.26 13.75
N LEU A 235 -19.36 -5.21 12.42
CA LEU A 235 -18.71 -4.13 11.69
C LEU A 235 -19.33 -2.76 12.01
N GLN A 236 -20.65 -2.68 12.10
CA GLN A 236 -21.36 -1.45 12.46
C GLN A 236 -21.03 -0.98 13.87
N LYS A 237 -21.01 -1.91 14.84
CA LYS A 237 -20.62 -1.61 16.23
C LYS A 237 -19.17 -1.17 16.33
N TYR A 238 -18.32 -1.70 15.44
CA TYR A 238 -16.90 -1.46 15.44
C TYR A 238 -16.54 -0.12 14.81
N ASP A 239 -17.07 0.18 13.62
CA ASP A 239 -16.83 1.43 12.90
C ASP A 239 -17.94 1.71 11.86
N GLU A 240 -18.67 2.79 12.08
CA GLU A 240 -19.76 3.20 11.20
C GLU A 240 -19.28 3.63 9.80
N ALA A 241 -18.07 4.20 9.69
CA ALA A 241 -17.51 4.63 8.42
C ALA A 241 -17.11 3.41 7.56
N LEU A 242 -16.60 2.35 8.18
CA LEU A 242 -16.36 1.07 7.50
C LEU A 242 -17.65 0.38 7.09
N PHE A 243 -18.67 0.42 7.94
CA PHE A 243 -19.97 -0.18 7.64
C PHE A 243 -20.63 0.43 6.41
N LYS A 244 -20.47 1.74 6.20
CA LYS A 244 -21.02 2.48 5.03
C LYS A 244 -20.27 2.25 3.72
N LYS A 245 -19.13 1.54 3.74
CA LYS A 245 -18.37 1.29 2.51
C LYS A 245 -19.06 0.30 1.59
N PRO A 246 -18.82 0.43 0.26
CA PRO A 246 -19.27 -0.57 -0.71
C PRO A 246 -18.78 -1.96 -0.31
N ARG A 247 -19.69 -2.93 -0.37
CA ARG A 247 -19.42 -4.31 0.05
C ARG A 247 -19.87 -5.29 -1.02
N TRP A 248 -18.97 -6.19 -1.40
CA TRP A 248 -19.26 -7.31 -2.28
C TRP A 248 -19.20 -8.61 -1.52
N ILE A 249 -19.84 -9.64 -2.02
CA ILE A 249 -19.95 -10.94 -1.38
C ILE A 249 -19.22 -11.97 -2.23
N ALA A 250 -18.30 -12.71 -1.62
CA ALA A 250 -17.63 -13.85 -2.20
C ALA A 250 -18.14 -15.13 -1.52
N LEU A 251 -18.99 -15.90 -2.22
CA LEU A 251 -19.45 -17.21 -1.77
C LEU A 251 -18.33 -18.21 -2.04
N ASN A 252 -17.59 -18.55 -0.98
CA ASN A 252 -16.39 -19.36 -1.09
C ASN A 252 -16.63 -20.83 -0.81
N LYS A 253 -15.71 -21.67 -1.28
CA LYS A 253 -15.70 -23.14 -1.17
C LYS A 253 -16.79 -23.83 -2.01
N ILE A 254 -17.11 -23.23 -3.16
CA ILE A 254 -18.03 -23.86 -4.11
C ILE A 254 -17.54 -25.23 -4.59
N ASP A 255 -16.23 -25.47 -4.53
CA ASP A 255 -15.59 -26.75 -4.89
C ASP A 255 -16.03 -27.94 -4.01
N LEU A 256 -16.56 -27.65 -2.80
CA LEU A 256 -17.11 -28.69 -1.92
C LEU A 256 -18.55 -29.06 -2.27
N ILE A 257 -19.24 -28.29 -3.13
CA ILE A 257 -20.60 -28.51 -3.55
C ILE A 257 -20.61 -29.32 -4.86
N PRO A 258 -21.44 -30.36 -5.00
CA PRO A 258 -21.58 -31.09 -6.26
C PRO A 258 -21.92 -30.16 -7.43
N LYS A 259 -21.24 -30.30 -8.56
CA LYS A 259 -21.38 -29.37 -9.70
C LYS A 259 -22.80 -29.22 -10.21
N GLU A 260 -23.61 -30.27 -10.09
CA GLU A 260 -25.00 -30.29 -10.52
C GLU A 260 -25.88 -29.40 -9.64
N GLU A 261 -25.53 -29.24 -8.35
CA GLU A 261 -26.29 -28.47 -7.36
C GLU A 261 -25.78 -27.04 -7.19
N GLN A 262 -24.52 -26.76 -7.56
CA GLN A 262 -23.88 -25.46 -7.37
C GLN A 262 -24.73 -24.29 -7.87
N GLY A 263 -25.24 -24.39 -9.10
CA GLY A 263 -26.01 -23.30 -9.72
C GLY A 263 -27.28 -22.96 -8.97
N ALA A 264 -28.03 -23.97 -8.58
CA ALA A 264 -29.30 -23.80 -7.84
C ALA A 264 -29.05 -23.25 -6.43
N PHE A 265 -28.08 -23.81 -5.71
CA PHE A 265 -27.73 -23.40 -4.35
C PHE A 265 -27.18 -21.97 -4.29
N VAL A 266 -26.26 -21.61 -5.20
CA VAL A 266 -25.75 -20.23 -5.31
C VAL A 266 -26.86 -19.24 -5.63
N ALA A 267 -27.82 -19.60 -6.51
CA ALA A 267 -28.93 -18.73 -6.84
C ALA A 267 -29.86 -18.50 -5.63
N GLU A 268 -30.18 -19.57 -4.88
CA GLU A 268 -31.01 -19.51 -3.67
C GLU A 268 -30.34 -18.60 -2.62
N ILE A 269 -29.08 -18.84 -2.26
CA ILE A 269 -28.34 -18.03 -1.29
C ILE A 269 -28.25 -16.57 -1.76
N SER A 270 -28.01 -16.35 -3.06
CA SER A 270 -27.90 -14.99 -3.60
C SER A 270 -29.21 -14.20 -3.45
N VAL A 271 -30.35 -14.85 -3.65
CA VAL A 271 -31.67 -14.23 -3.45
C VAL A 271 -31.90 -13.93 -1.96
N ALA A 272 -31.57 -14.85 -1.07
CA ALA A 272 -31.75 -14.68 0.37
C ALA A 272 -30.83 -13.57 0.92
N LEU A 273 -29.56 -13.52 0.52
CA LEU A 273 -28.63 -12.47 0.93
C LEU A 273 -29.06 -11.08 0.44
N LYS A 274 -29.56 -10.95 -0.79
CA LYS A 274 -30.09 -9.67 -1.31
C LYS A 274 -31.31 -9.17 -0.56
N LYS A 275 -32.12 -10.08 0.00
CA LYS A 275 -33.26 -9.71 0.86
C LYS A 275 -32.83 -9.32 2.28
N GLY A 276 -31.82 -10.00 2.82
CA GLY A 276 -31.34 -9.82 4.21
C GLY A 276 -30.36 -8.68 4.40
N LEU A 277 -29.51 -8.44 3.41
CA LEU A 277 -28.54 -7.35 3.43
C LEU A 277 -29.10 -6.20 2.61
N ALA A 278 -29.37 -5.07 3.24
CA ALA A 278 -30.06 -3.90 2.65
C ALA A 278 -29.28 -3.21 1.49
N ASP A 279 -28.27 -3.86 0.92
CA ASP A 279 -27.36 -3.25 -0.07
C ASP A 279 -27.26 -4.07 -1.36
N SER A 280 -27.18 -3.39 -2.49
CA SER A 280 -27.06 -3.97 -3.84
C SER A 280 -25.69 -4.58 -4.11
N SER A 281 -25.20 -5.40 -3.19
CA SER A 281 -23.89 -6.02 -3.25
C SER A 281 -23.77 -6.97 -4.44
N GLN A 282 -22.66 -6.90 -5.17
CA GLN A 282 -22.33 -7.91 -6.15
C GLN A 282 -21.94 -9.22 -5.44
N ILE A 283 -22.41 -10.35 -5.99
CA ILE A 283 -22.16 -11.68 -5.42
C ILE A 283 -21.37 -12.52 -6.41
N PHE A 284 -20.29 -13.12 -5.94
CA PHE A 284 -19.37 -13.94 -6.73
C PHE A 284 -19.22 -15.31 -6.10
N PRO A 285 -19.63 -16.37 -6.77
CA PRO A 285 -19.28 -17.73 -6.37
C PRO A 285 -17.80 -18.00 -6.71
N ILE A 286 -17.02 -18.43 -5.71
CA ILE A 286 -15.60 -18.66 -5.85
C ILE A 286 -15.14 -19.93 -5.12
N SER A 287 -14.05 -20.49 -5.58
CA SER A 287 -13.21 -21.38 -4.78
C SER A 287 -11.82 -20.76 -4.61
N SER A 288 -11.49 -20.41 -3.40
CA SER A 288 -10.14 -19.91 -3.08
C SER A 288 -9.06 -21.00 -3.27
N LEU A 289 -9.44 -22.28 -3.22
CA LEU A 289 -8.53 -23.41 -3.35
C LEU A 289 -8.23 -23.74 -4.81
N SER A 290 -9.28 -23.87 -5.66
CA SER A 290 -9.14 -24.19 -7.08
C SER A 290 -8.97 -22.99 -7.99
N ALA A 291 -9.10 -21.77 -7.44
CA ALA A 291 -9.15 -20.50 -8.15
C ALA A 291 -10.36 -20.35 -9.09
N GLU A 292 -11.35 -21.21 -9.02
CA GLU A 292 -12.59 -21.10 -9.80
C GLU A 292 -13.37 -19.84 -9.38
N GLY A 293 -13.87 -19.07 -10.36
CA GLY A 293 -14.60 -17.81 -10.11
C GLY A 293 -13.75 -16.63 -9.63
N THR A 294 -12.54 -16.86 -9.11
CA THR A 294 -11.69 -15.79 -8.59
C THR A 294 -11.27 -14.76 -9.66
N PRO A 295 -11.00 -15.14 -10.95
CA PRO A 295 -10.67 -14.15 -11.97
C PRO A 295 -11.82 -13.17 -12.25
N ALA A 296 -13.08 -13.62 -12.17
CA ALA A 296 -14.24 -12.75 -12.36
C ALA A 296 -14.33 -11.68 -11.25
N LEU A 297 -14.18 -12.10 -9.99
CA LEU A 297 -14.14 -11.18 -8.85
C LEU A 297 -12.99 -10.16 -8.98
N ILE A 298 -11.77 -10.62 -9.30
CA ILE A 298 -10.60 -9.75 -9.46
C ILE A 298 -10.79 -8.74 -10.57
N ASN A 299 -11.29 -9.15 -11.75
CA ASN A 299 -11.54 -8.24 -12.86
C ASN A 299 -12.59 -7.19 -12.51
N SER A 300 -13.67 -7.57 -11.82
CA SER A 300 -14.68 -6.61 -11.36
C SER A 300 -14.12 -5.62 -10.35
N ILE A 301 -13.26 -6.08 -9.42
CA ILE A 301 -12.57 -5.18 -8.47
C ILE A 301 -11.69 -4.19 -9.22
N MET A 302 -10.92 -4.63 -10.22
CA MET A 302 -10.06 -3.75 -11.02
C MET A 302 -10.87 -2.70 -11.77
N GLU A 303 -11.98 -3.08 -12.39
CA GLU A 303 -12.89 -2.15 -13.08
C GLU A 303 -13.46 -1.11 -12.11
N TYR A 304 -13.86 -1.55 -10.92
CA TYR A 304 -14.35 -0.65 -9.88
C TYR A 304 -13.27 0.34 -9.43
N MET A 305 -12.03 -0.13 -9.22
CA MET A 305 -10.92 0.74 -8.84
C MET A 305 -10.57 1.74 -9.93
N SER A 306 -10.58 1.34 -11.20
CA SER A 306 -10.31 2.23 -12.33
C SER A 306 -11.35 3.34 -12.43
N LYS A 307 -12.63 3.03 -12.27
CA LYS A 307 -13.72 4.02 -12.24
C LYS A 307 -13.54 5.03 -11.10
N LEU A 308 -13.19 4.57 -9.90
CA LEU A 308 -12.93 5.47 -8.78
C LEU A 308 -11.74 6.42 -9.01
N GLU A 309 -10.77 6.02 -9.82
CA GLU A 309 -9.63 6.88 -10.20
C GLU A 309 -10.02 7.89 -11.27
N GLU A 310 -10.87 7.50 -12.23
CA GLU A 310 -11.41 8.39 -13.27
C GLU A 310 -12.28 9.49 -12.65
N ASP A 311 -13.23 9.13 -11.78
CA ASP A 311 -14.13 10.08 -11.08
C ASP A 311 -13.35 11.12 -10.24
N LYS A 312 -12.20 10.73 -9.67
CA LYS A 312 -11.33 11.66 -8.93
C LYS A 312 -10.60 12.63 -9.83
N ASN A 313 -10.18 12.18 -11.01
CA ASN A 313 -9.46 13.03 -11.97
C ASN A 313 -10.40 14.04 -12.67
N GLU A 314 -11.69 13.72 -12.82
CA GLU A 314 -12.70 14.64 -13.37
C GLU A 314 -13.15 15.70 -12.35
N SER A 315 -12.89 15.49 -11.06
CA SER A 315 -13.29 16.39 -9.97
C SER A 315 -12.21 17.44 -9.62
N HIS A 316 -11.08 17.42 -10.30
CA HIS A 316 -9.95 18.35 -10.17
C HIS A 316 -9.71 19.11 -11.47
#